data_78c0550907a5af1fb47fed6d648dc0c1
#
_entry.id   78c0550907a5af1fb47fed6d648dc0c1
#
_cell.length_a   1.000
_cell.length_b   1.000
_cell.length_c   1.000
_cell.angle_alpha   90.00
_cell.angle_beta   90.00
_cell.angle_gamma   90.00
#
_symmetry.space_group_name_H-M   'P 1'
#
loop_
_entity.id
_entity.type
_entity.pdbx_description
1 polymer ?
#
loop_
_entity_poly.entity_id
_entity_poly.type
_entity_poly.pdbx_seq_one_letter_code
_entity_poly.pdbx_strand_id
1 'polypeptide(L)'
;MQADEISERDYWLTRSKETGELVGQTWTKMSDLLIAARGDVPDEVIRPEFLHMLSRVKSAGYTTAILSNELDLFYGAAFREKLTFLPEIDVIHDATYTKTLKPVAEAYQNLIADLGLRAEDCVFVDDQLRNIDGARAVGMATVHFDVMNPATSFAEAERLLGLHKGIER
;
A
#
# COMPACT_ATOMS: atom_id res chain seq x y z
N MET A 1 -17.59 -23.16 20.50
CA MET A 1 -16.25 -23.48 19.98
C MET A 1 -15.76 -22.23 19.27
N GLN A 2 -14.89 -21.46 19.92
CA GLN A 2 -14.20 -20.34 19.29
C GLN A 2 -13.19 -20.97 18.32
N ALA A 3 -13.32 -20.68 17.02
CA ALA A 3 -12.26 -20.91 16.09
C ALA A 3 -11.11 -19.98 16.52
N ASP A 4 -9.94 -20.56 16.79
CA ASP A 4 -8.72 -19.78 16.95
C ASP A 4 -8.53 -18.98 15.66
N GLU A 5 -8.73 -17.68 15.73
CA GLU A 5 -8.51 -16.80 14.59
C GLU A 5 -7.00 -16.77 14.35
N ILE A 6 -6.58 -17.52 13.33
CA ILE A 6 -5.20 -17.48 12.84
C ILE A 6 -4.98 -16.06 12.32
N SER A 7 -3.90 -15.41 12.74
CA SER A 7 -3.56 -14.10 12.20
C SER A 7 -3.34 -14.18 10.68
N GLU A 8 -3.63 -13.10 9.96
CA GLU A 8 -3.39 -13.03 8.51
C GLU A 8 -1.94 -13.39 8.17
N ARG A 9 -1.00 -12.97 9.01
CA ARG A 9 0.42 -13.29 8.91
C ARG A 9 0.69 -14.80 8.99
N ASP A 10 0.13 -15.47 10.00
CA ASP A 10 0.34 -16.91 10.20
C ASP A 10 -0.32 -17.71 9.09
N TYR A 11 -1.49 -17.25 8.61
CA TYR A 11 -2.15 -17.84 7.45
C TYR A 11 -1.24 -17.82 6.22
N TRP A 12 -0.72 -16.64 5.85
CA TRP A 12 0.13 -16.52 4.65
C TRP A 12 1.47 -17.25 4.79
N LEU A 13 2.06 -17.26 5.99
CA LEU A 13 3.28 -18.03 6.24
C LEU A 13 3.03 -19.52 6.09
N THR A 14 1.89 -20.01 6.59
CA THR A 14 1.49 -21.41 6.43
C THR A 14 1.28 -21.74 4.95
N ARG A 15 0.55 -20.89 4.21
CA ARG A 15 0.35 -21.08 2.75
C ARG A 15 1.67 -21.07 1.98
N SER A 16 2.63 -20.20 2.35
CA SER A 16 3.95 -20.19 1.73
C SER A 16 4.66 -21.51 1.90
N LYS A 17 4.70 -22.05 3.12
CA LYS A 17 5.34 -23.36 3.41
C LYS A 17 4.71 -24.49 2.62
N GLU A 18 3.38 -24.62 2.69
CA GLU A 18 2.64 -25.66 1.98
C GLU A 18 2.84 -25.59 0.46
N THR A 19 2.82 -24.39 -0.11
CA THR A 19 3.04 -24.20 -1.54
C THR A 19 4.48 -24.55 -1.91
N GLY A 20 5.45 -24.16 -1.09
CA GLY A 20 6.86 -24.54 -1.29
C GLY A 20 7.03 -26.06 -1.34
N GLU A 21 6.45 -26.78 -0.38
CA GLU A 21 6.47 -28.26 -0.33
C GLU A 21 5.89 -28.89 -1.61
N LEU A 22 4.76 -28.35 -2.10
CA LEU A 22 4.11 -28.82 -3.33
C LEU A 22 4.99 -28.67 -4.58
N VAL A 23 5.86 -27.66 -4.62
CA VAL A 23 6.79 -27.44 -5.73
C VAL A 23 8.21 -27.97 -5.45
N GLY A 24 8.38 -28.75 -4.37
CA GLY A 24 9.65 -29.38 -4.01
C GLY A 24 10.69 -28.39 -3.46
N GLN A 25 10.25 -27.27 -2.90
CA GLN A 25 11.11 -26.25 -2.32
C GLN A 25 10.78 -26.04 -0.82
N THR A 26 11.76 -25.54 -0.07
CA THR A 26 11.57 -25.18 1.34
C THR A 26 11.45 -23.66 1.46
N TRP A 27 10.22 -23.16 1.54
CA TRP A 27 9.94 -21.74 1.75
C TRP A 27 9.72 -21.46 3.24
N THR A 28 10.36 -20.42 3.73
CA THR A 28 10.31 -20.05 5.16
C THR A 28 9.78 -18.64 5.38
N LYS A 29 9.62 -17.87 4.30
CA LYS A 29 9.16 -16.47 4.32
C LYS A 29 8.03 -16.29 3.32
N MET A 30 7.18 -15.30 3.57
CA MET A 30 6.12 -14.93 2.62
C MET A 30 6.69 -14.38 1.31
N SER A 31 7.85 -13.72 1.36
CA SER A 31 8.55 -13.24 0.17
C SER A 31 8.91 -14.37 -0.80
N ASP A 32 9.16 -15.59 -0.31
CA ASP A 32 9.47 -16.74 -1.18
C ASP A 32 8.28 -17.05 -2.10
N LEU A 33 7.07 -17.07 -1.53
CA LEU A 33 5.83 -17.28 -2.28
C LEU A 33 5.58 -16.14 -3.28
N LEU A 34 5.77 -14.89 -2.85
CA LEU A 34 5.51 -13.74 -3.71
C LEU A 34 6.48 -13.65 -4.89
N ILE A 35 7.76 -13.90 -4.65
CA ILE A 35 8.78 -13.94 -5.70
C ILE A 35 8.46 -15.06 -6.69
N ALA A 36 8.08 -16.23 -6.21
CA ALA A 36 7.69 -17.35 -7.08
C ALA A 36 6.43 -17.05 -7.91
N ALA A 37 5.46 -16.31 -7.33
CA ALA A 37 4.18 -16.02 -7.98
C ALA A 37 4.25 -14.81 -8.94
N ARG A 38 5.08 -13.81 -8.66
CA ARG A 38 5.09 -12.51 -9.35
C ARG A 38 6.45 -12.13 -9.93
N GLY A 39 7.49 -12.91 -9.65
CA GLY A 39 8.87 -12.55 -9.97
C GLY A 39 9.49 -11.58 -8.96
N ASP A 40 10.74 -11.24 -9.19
CA ASP A 40 11.54 -10.32 -8.36
C ASP A 40 11.94 -9.04 -9.10
N VAL A 41 11.29 -8.78 -10.24
CA VAL A 41 11.51 -7.59 -11.07
C VAL A 41 10.47 -6.53 -10.70
N PRO A 42 10.84 -5.42 -10.05
CA PRO A 42 9.91 -4.41 -9.58
C PRO A 42 9.00 -3.84 -10.68
N ASP A 43 9.56 -3.59 -11.85
CA ASP A 43 8.84 -3.00 -12.99
C ASP A 43 7.68 -3.89 -13.50
N GLU A 44 7.74 -5.19 -13.24
CA GLU A 44 6.67 -6.14 -13.57
C GLU A 44 5.59 -6.23 -12.48
N VAL A 45 5.93 -5.81 -11.26
CA VAL A 45 5.05 -5.90 -10.07
C VAL A 45 4.30 -4.60 -9.83
N ILE A 46 4.94 -3.45 -10.10
CA ILE A 46 4.37 -2.13 -9.85
C ILE A 46 3.50 -1.70 -11.03
N ARG A 47 2.27 -1.30 -10.72
CA ARG A 47 1.31 -0.83 -11.72
C ARG A 47 1.78 0.47 -12.37
N PRO A 48 1.83 0.56 -13.71
CA PRO A 48 2.23 1.77 -14.40
C PRO A 48 1.32 2.97 -14.10
N GLU A 49 0.03 2.73 -13.85
CA GLU A 49 -0.92 3.77 -13.46
C GLU A 49 -0.53 4.43 -12.13
N PHE A 50 0.02 3.66 -11.19
CA PHE A 50 0.54 4.20 -9.93
C PHE A 50 1.73 5.14 -10.20
N LEU A 51 2.69 4.72 -11.01
CA LEU A 51 3.88 5.52 -11.33
C LEU A 51 3.49 6.82 -12.04
N HIS A 52 2.52 6.77 -12.95
CA HIS A 52 1.98 7.96 -13.63
C HIS A 52 1.33 8.93 -12.62
N MET A 53 0.47 8.41 -11.74
CA MET A 53 -0.17 9.23 -10.71
C MET A 53 0.88 9.83 -9.78
N LEU A 54 1.85 9.05 -9.30
CA LEU A 54 2.92 9.53 -8.42
C LEU A 54 3.69 10.68 -9.06
N SER A 55 4.12 10.54 -10.32
CA SER A 55 4.82 11.60 -11.06
C SER A 55 3.99 12.88 -11.15
N ARG A 56 2.68 12.77 -11.39
CA ARG A 56 1.78 13.92 -11.51
C ARG A 56 1.60 14.65 -10.17
N VAL A 57 1.37 13.91 -9.09
CA VAL A 57 1.17 14.51 -7.76
C VAL A 57 2.47 15.16 -7.25
N LYS A 58 3.63 14.55 -7.49
CA LYS A 58 4.93 15.14 -7.16
C LYS A 58 5.20 16.40 -7.98
N SER A 59 4.93 16.38 -9.28
CA SER A 59 5.08 17.55 -10.16
C SER A 59 4.18 18.72 -9.76
N ALA A 60 3.04 18.44 -9.14
CA ALA A 60 2.12 19.44 -8.60
C ALA A 60 2.49 19.92 -7.18
N GLY A 61 3.57 19.40 -6.61
CA GLY A 61 4.08 19.82 -5.30
C GLY A 61 3.40 19.15 -4.10
N TYR A 62 2.66 18.08 -4.31
CA TYR A 62 2.05 17.33 -3.20
C TYR A 62 3.08 16.47 -2.47
N THR A 63 2.89 16.34 -1.16
CA THR A 63 3.59 15.36 -0.32
C THR A 63 2.97 13.98 -0.50
N THR A 64 3.80 12.96 -0.57
CA THR A 64 3.38 11.58 -0.81
C THR A 64 3.77 10.67 0.35
N ALA A 65 2.90 9.72 0.69
CA ALA A 65 3.18 8.80 1.77
C ALA A 65 2.69 7.38 1.46
N ILE A 66 3.34 6.40 2.06
CA ILE A 66 2.89 5.02 2.10
C ILE A 66 2.51 4.66 3.54
N LEU A 67 1.30 4.14 3.74
CA LEU A 67 0.85 3.52 4.97
C LEU A 67 0.56 2.04 4.69
N SER A 68 1.48 1.17 5.09
CA SER A 68 1.40 -0.27 4.82
C SER A 68 1.32 -1.08 6.10
N ASN A 69 0.49 -2.12 6.10
CA ASN A 69 0.48 -3.09 7.20
C ASN A 69 1.68 -4.05 7.13
N GLU A 70 2.22 -4.30 5.94
CA GLU A 70 3.12 -5.43 5.73
C GLU A 70 4.07 -5.24 4.52
N LEU A 71 4.58 -4.03 4.27
CA LEU A 71 5.42 -3.78 3.08
C LEU A 71 6.66 -4.68 3.07
N ASP A 72 7.49 -4.64 4.10
CA ASP A 72 8.70 -5.43 4.18
C ASP A 72 8.43 -6.89 4.56
N LEU A 73 7.29 -7.17 5.18
CA LEU A 73 6.91 -8.53 5.53
C LEU A 73 6.63 -9.37 4.28
N PHE A 74 5.93 -8.79 3.29
CA PHE A 74 5.59 -9.49 2.06
C PHE A 74 6.77 -9.59 1.10
N TYR A 75 7.49 -8.50 0.88
CA TYR A 75 8.52 -8.47 -0.17
C TYR A 75 9.94 -8.65 0.37
N GLY A 76 10.16 -8.33 1.65
CA GLY A 76 11.49 -8.30 2.25
C GLY A 76 12.30 -7.06 1.85
N ALA A 77 13.26 -6.70 2.70
CA ALA A 77 14.09 -5.51 2.54
C ALA A 77 14.86 -5.50 1.20
N ALA A 78 15.37 -6.66 0.77
CA ALA A 78 16.12 -6.77 -0.49
C ALA A 78 15.28 -6.46 -1.75
N PHE A 79 13.97 -6.76 -1.73
CA PHE A 79 13.08 -6.35 -2.82
C PHE A 79 12.75 -4.86 -2.73
N ARG A 80 12.53 -4.36 -1.53
CA ARG A 80 12.27 -2.93 -1.29
C ARG A 80 13.39 -2.05 -1.85
N GLU A 81 14.65 -2.46 -1.70
CA GLU A 81 15.80 -1.74 -2.24
C GLU A 81 15.78 -1.62 -3.78
N LYS A 82 15.08 -2.51 -4.47
CA LYS A 82 14.91 -2.48 -5.92
C LYS A 82 13.78 -1.55 -6.39
N LEU A 83 12.92 -1.05 -5.49
CA LEU A 83 11.78 -0.21 -5.83
C LEU A 83 12.24 1.23 -6.12
N THR A 84 12.44 1.53 -7.39
CA THR A 84 13.02 2.80 -7.86
C THR A 84 12.16 4.02 -7.57
N PHE A 85 10.86 3.85 -7.29
CA PHE A 85 9.93 4.93 -6.95
C PHE A 85 9.97 5.33 -5.47
N LEU A 86 10.51 4.51 -4.58
CA LEU A 86 10.49 4.80 -3.13
C LEU A 86 11.18 6.12 -2.75
N PRO A 87 12.27 6.57 -3.40
CA PRO A 87 12.84 7.89 -3.16
C PRO A 87 11.89 9.07 -3.43
N GLU A 88 10.83 8.86 -4.22
CA GLU A 88 9.79 9.85 -4.49
C GLU A 88 8.76 9.95 -3.35
N ILE A 89 8.76 8.99 -2.42
CA ILE A 89 7.84 8.96 -1.28
C ILE A 89 8.46 9.68 -0.10
N ASP A 90 7.78 10.70 0.40
CA ASP A 90 8.29 11.56 1.46
C ASP A 90 8.22 10.89 2.85
N VAL A 91 7.17 10.09 3.12
CA VAL A 91 6.98 9.38 4.40
C VAL A 91 6.52 7.94 4.16
N ILE A 92 7.13 6.99 4.86
CA ILE A 92 6.72 5.58 4.80
C ILE A 92 6.48 5.06 6.23
N HIS A 93 5.22 4.70 6.51
CA HIS A 93 4.83 3.96 7.70
C HIS A 93 4.56 2.50 7.32
N ASP A 94 5.43 1.61 7.76
CA ASP A 94 5.27 0.16 7.64
C ASP A 94 5.01 -0.43 9.03
N ALA A 95 3.86 -1.06 9.23
CA ALA A 95 3.51 -1.67 10.51
C ALA A 95 4.42 -2.83 10.91
N THR A 96 5.24 -3.35 10.00
CA THR A 96 6.34 -4.25 10.35
C THR A 96 7.24 -3.62 11.42
N TYR A 97 7.43 -2.30 11.38
CA TYR A 97 8.25 -1.52 12.30
C TYR A 97 7.43 -0.72 13.31
N THR A 98 6.39 -0.01 12.86
CA THR A 98 5.56 0.86 13.73
C THR A 98 4.66 0.08 14.69
N LYS A 99 4.36 -1.18 14.39
CA LYS A 99 3.44 -2.07 15.14
C LYS A 99 2.00 -1.60 15.22
N THR A 100 1.65 -0.55 14.50
CA THR A 100 0.30 0.02 14.46
C THR A 100 -0.30 -0.23 13.07
N LEU A 101 -1.35 -1.05 13.02
CA LEU A 101 -1.94 -1.55 11.78
C LEU A 101 -3.20 -0.75 11.40
N LYS A 102 -3.42 -0.54 10.10
CA LYS A 102 -4.74 -0.18 9.59
C LYS A 102 -5.72 -1.33 9.93
N PRO A 103 -6.97 -1.07 10.29
CA PRO A 103 -7.69 0.21 10.26
C PRO A 103 -7.70 0.98 11.60
N VAL A 104 -6.78 0.71 12.53
CA VAL A 104 -6.73 1.42 13.82
C VAL A 104 -6.44 2.91 13.58
N ALA A 105 -7.22 3.80 14.21
CA ALA A 105 -7.13 5.25 14.03
C ALA A 105 -5.71 5.80 14.23
N GLU A 106 -4.98 5.28 15.20
CA GLU A 106 -3.61 5.66 15.52
C GLU A 106 -2.65 5.53 14.32
N ALA A 107 -2.83 4.51 13.45
CA ALA A 107 -1.99 4.33 12.27
C ALA A 107 -2.07 5.53 11.31
N TYR A 108 -3.27 6.05 11.10
CA TYR A 108 -3.49 7.23 10.25
C TYR A 108 -3.05 8.51 10.93
N GLN A 109 -3.37 8.67 12.22
CA GLN A 109 -3.03 9.86 13.00
C GLN A 109 -1.51 10.06 13.09
N ASN A 110 -0.75 8.99 13.32
CA ASN A 110 0.72 9.04 13.36
C ASN A 110 1.29 9.48 12.00
N LEU A 111 0.76 8.92 10.88
CA LEU A 111 1.20 9.33 9.55
C LEU A 111 0.87 10.80 9.26
N ILE A 112 -0.35 11.25 9.59
CA ILE A 112 -0.78 12.64 9.40
C ILE A 112 0.09 13.60 10.21
N ALA A 113 0.45 13.22 11.45
CA ALA A 113 1.33 14.01 12.31
C ALA A 113 2.74 14.14 11.73
N ASP A 114 3.30 13.04 11.20
CA ASP A 114 4.64 13.06 10.57
C ASP A 114 4.65 13.85 9.26
N LEU A 115 3.52 13.89 8.54
CA LEU A 115 3.34 14.73 7.37
C LEU A 115 3.20 16.22 7.73
N GLY A 116 2.85 16.54 8.98
CA GLY A 116 2.56 17.91 9.41
C GLY A 116 1.30 18.51 8.75
N LEU A 117 0.35 17.67 8.36
CA LEU A 117 -0.87 18.03 7.66
C LEU A 117 -2.11 17.85 8.56
N ARG A 118 -3.27 18.30 8.08
CA ARG A 118 -4.57 17.96 8.67
C ARG A 118 -5.17 16.78 7.92
N ALA A 119 -5.98 15.98 8.60
CA ALA A 119 -6.61 14.81 7.97
C ALA A 119 -7.43 15.19 6.71
N GLU A 120 -8.15 16.30 6.76
CA GLU A 120 -8.98 16.82 5.66
C GLU A 120 -8.19 17.26 4.42
N ASP A 121 -6.87 17.50 4.57
CA ASP A 121 -5.96 17.85 3.47
C ASP A 121 -5.32 16.59 2.84
N CYS A 122 -5.66 15.40 3.33
CA CYS A 122 -5.09 14.14 2.88
C CYS A 122 -6.11 13.31 2.08
N VAL A 123 -5.63 12.69 1.01
CA VAL A 123 -6.38 11.68 0.24
C VAL A 123 -5.75 10.31 0.47
N PHE A 124 -6.52 9.39 1.01
CA PHE A 124 -6.10 8.00 1.27
C PHE A 124 -6.69 7.06 0.22
N VAL A 125 -5.85 6.20 -0.35
CA VAL A 125 -6.22 5.23 -1.39
C VAL A 125 -5.86 3.84 -0.91
N ASP A 126 -6.83 2.92 -0.85
CA ASP A 126 -6.62 1.54 -0.38
C ASP A 126 -7.68 0.63 -1.00
N ASP A 127 -7.35 -0.63 -1.26
CA ASP A 127 -8.27 -1.62 -1.84
C ASP A 127 -9.13 -2.32 -0.78
N GLN A 128 -8.81 -2.19 0.49
CA GLN A 128 -9.59 -2.79 1.58
C GLN A 128 -10.56 -1.78 2.18
N LEU A 129 -11.86 -2.06 2.07
CA LEU A 129 -12.92 -1.19 2.56
C LEU A 129 -12.76 -0.86 4.06
N ARG A 130 -12.34 -1.84 4.88
CA ARG A 130 -12.09 -1.61 6.31
C ARG A 130 -11.04 -0.52 6.56
N ASN A 131 -10.01 -0.44 5.70
CA ASN A 131 -8.96 0.58 5.80
C ASN A 131 -9.50 1.95 5.35
N ILE A 132 -10.34 1.96 4.31
CA ILE A 132 -11.05 3.16 3.85
C ILE A 132 -11.94 3.72 4.95
N ASP A 133 -12.70 2.87 5.63
CA ASP A 133 -13.56 3.30 6.74
C ASP A 133 -12.75 3.83 7.93
N GLY A 134 -11.61 3.22 8.24
CA GLY A 134 -10.68 3.73 9.25
C GLY A 134 -10.12 5.13 8.91
N ALA A 135 -9.74 5.35 7.65
CA ALA A 135 -9.27 6.66 7.18
C ALA A 135 -10.38 7.73 7.23
N ARG A 136 -11.60 7.39 6.83
CA ARG A 136 -12.77 8.29 6.94
C ARG A 136 -13.06 8.67 8.38
N ALA A 137 -12.95 7.72 9.31
CA ALA A 137 -13.22 7.96 10.73
C ALA A 137 -12.26 8.98 11.33
N VAL A 138 -11.05 9.14 10.78
CA VAL A 138 -10.09 10.19 11.21
C VAL A 138 -10.20 11.48 10.37
N GLY A 139 -11.10 11.55 9.39
CA GLY A 139 -11.39 12.76 8.62
C GLY A 139 -10.66 12.90 7.28
N MET A 140 -10.00 11.85 6.78
CA MET A 140 -9.36 11.87 5.47
C MET A 140 -10.38 11.78 4.32
N ALA A 141 -10.10 12.41 3.19
CA ALA A 141 -10.75 12.06 1.94
C ALA A 141 -10.24 10.68 1.48
N THR A 142 -11.11 9.88 0.84
CA THR A 142 -10.75 8.48 0.55
C THR A 142 -11.18 8.03 -0.84
N VAL A 143 -10.39 7.16 -1.43
CA VAL A 143 -10.71 6.41 -2.64
C VAL A 143 -10.62 4.93 -2.35
N HIS A 144 -11.73 4.21 -2.49
CA HIS A 144 -11.71 2.75 -2.46
C HIS A 144 -11.16 2.26 -3.81
N PHE A 145 -9.95 1.70 -3.78
CA PHE A 145 -9.22 1.33 -4.98
C PHE A 145 -9.81 0.09 -5.63
N ASP A 146 -10.30 0.24 -6.86
CA ASP A 146 -10.74 -0.88 -7.68
C ASP A 146 -9.52 -1.50 -8.40
N VAL A 147 -9.12 -2.69 -7.97
CA VAL A 147 -7.97 -3.41 -8.54
C VAL A 147 -8.18 -3.82 -10.00
N MET A 148 -9.44 -3.87 -10.46
CA MET A 148 -9.79 -4.18 -11.85
C MET A 148 -9.79 -2.93 -12.74
N ASN A 149 -9.96 -1.74 -12.14
CA ASN A 149 -10.00 -0.46 -12.84
C ASN A 149 -9.06 0.57 -12.19
N PRO A 150 -7.75 0.30 -12.13
CA PRO A 150 -6.79 1.14 -11.40
C PRO A 150 -6.75 2.58 -11.91
N ALA A 151 -6.84 2.79 -13.21
CA ALA A 151 -6.83 4.12 -13.82
C ALA A 151 -7.98 5.00 -13.32
N THR A 152 -9.18 4.44 -13.15
CA THR A 152 -10.34 5.16 -12.63
C THR A 152 -10.12 5.56 -11.16
N SER A 153 -9.59 4.66 -10.35
CA SER A 153 -9.32 4.92 -8.93
C SER A 153 -8.26 6.01 -8.76
N PHE A 154 -7.19 5.98 -9.55
CA PHE A 154 -6.18 7.06 -9.50
C PHE A 154 -6.70 8.39 -10.04
N ALA A 155 -7.53 8.38 -11.09
CA ALA A 155 -8.17 9.61 -11.58
C ALA A 155 -9.10 10.25 -10.53
N GLU A 156 -9.79 9.43 -9.73
CA GLU A 156 -10.60 9.93 -8.61
C GLU A 156 -9.72 10.54 -7.51
N ALA A 157 -8.58 9.91 -7.16
CA ALA A 157 -7.63 10.48 -6.21
C ALA A 157 -7.09 11.83 -6.72
N GLU A 158 -6.69 11.92 -7.99
CA GLU A 158 -6.27 13.19 -8.62
C GLU A 158 -7.37 14.25 -8.60
N ARG A 159 -8.63 13.85 -8.83
CA ARG A 159 -9.78 14.76 -8.76
C ARG A 159 -9.95 15.34 -7.36
N LEU A 160 -9.84 14.50 -6.32
CA LEU A 160 -9.93 14.94 -4.92
C LEU A 160 -8.79 15.89 -4.54
N LEU A 161 -7.62 15.72 -5.14
CA LEU A 161 -6.48 16.63 -5.00
C LEU A 161 -6.61 17.91 -5.87
N GLY A 162 -7.65 18.04 -6.69
CA GLY A 162 -7.79 19.17 -7.60
C GLY A 162 -6.89 19.11 -8.84
N LEU A 163 -6.27 17.96 -9.11
CA LEU A 163 -5.46 17.71 -10.29
C LEU A 163 -6.36 17.32 -11.47
N HIS A 164 -7.08 18.29 -12.02
CA HIS A 164 -7.84 18.04 -13.24
C HIS A 164 -6.90 17.93 -14.44
N LYS A 165 -7.17 16.98 -15.35
CA LYS A 165 -6.61 17.07 -16.69
C LYS A 165 -7.03 18.42 -17.25
N GLY A 166 -6.06 19.30 -17.46
CA GLY A 166 -6.30 20.50 -18.22
C GLY A 166 -6.94 20.06 -19.53
N ILE A 167 -8.18 20.47 -19.75
CA ILE A 167 -8.75 20.42 -21.10
C ILE A 167 -7.90 21.41 -21.88
N GLU A 168 -6.91 20.91 -22.62
CA GLU A 168 -6.26 21.70 -23.64
C GLU A 168 -7.39 22.15 -24.60
N ARG A 169 -7.66 23.45 -24.57
CA ARG A 169 -8.52 24.12 -25.53
C ARG A 169 -7.73 24.42 -26.79
#